data_18e84229f874120f49888827e83d393a
#
_entry.id   18e84229f874120f49888827e83d393a
#
_cell.length_a   1.000
_cell.length_b   1.000
_cell.length_c   1.000
_cell.angle_alpha   90.00
_cell.angle_beta   90.00
_cell.angle_gamma   90.00
#
_symmetry.space_group_name_H-M   'P 1'
#
loop_
_entity.id
_entity.type
_entity.pdbx_description
1 polymer ?
#
loop_
_entity_poly.entity_id
_entity_poly.type
_entity_poly.pdbx_seq_one_letter_code
_entity_poly.pdbx_strand_id
1 'polypeptide(L)'
;MALGQWDRAIEVGREVVAKNPLMTNRFTANQSKPKTNLMHDLHSVEAKLDISNTEGLMYVVSYPESGEPEKNNNTRIFLMRNGIPFWNSGNVKTPTGAAGTHRDPPVEETDPEMNLNKTYGRGIGRLRPTNYFQYDIWTEKEKNDLRGPFNRDSWRSMEDLRYNHPNLYGTEWYGKNLVKPLAMSVEDTIRCWFSWPHYKMFVPDPLQSEWRGGETPWYVYRSAEVYLMMAECYYWKDQPAQAAEMMNVVRGRAGADPLTAADINIGEILHERARELYYEESRHVELVRISYTYAKFGKSCEVFGGRTYKLDNFFGPGGIGSNVKQEGVNFWWDWVNKNNNFYNKGVKHKWAEYK
;
A
#
# COMPACT_ATOMS: atom_id res chain seq x y z
N MET A 1 -23.38 6.23 -2.40
CA MET A 1 -23.29 5.05 -1.50
C MET A 1 -23.84 5.33 -0.11
N ALA A 2 -23.29 6.19 0.71
CA ALA A 2 -23.80 6.47 2.08
C ALA A 2 -25.25 6.91 2.19
N LEU A 3 -25.87 7.38 1.10
CA LEU A 3 -27.29 7.74 1.02
C LEU A 3 -28.20 6.54 0.68
N GLY A 4 -27.68 5.38 0.38
CA GLY A 4 -28.44 4.19 -0.03
C GLY A 4 -28.86 4.19 -1.51
N GLN A 5 -28.34 5.10 -2.31
CA GLN A 5 -28.64 5.17 -3.75
C GLN A 5 -27.72 4.23 -4.54
N TRP A 6 -27.80 2.92 -4.23
CA TRP A 6 -26.90 1.92 -4.80
C TRP A 6 -27.02 1.79 -6.32
N ASP A 7 -28.25 1.77 -6.85
CA ASP A 7 -28.50 1.65 -8.30
C ASP A 7 -27.91 2.82 -9.06
N ARG A 8 -28.12 4.04 -8.55
CA ARG A 8 -27.56 5.25 -9.17
C ARG A 8 -26.04 5.25 -9.15
N ALA A 9 -25.43 4.78 -8.05
CA ALA A 9 -23.99 4.67 -7.95
C ALA A 9 -23.42 3.63 -8.95
N ILE A 10 -24.10 2.50 -9.14
CA ILE A 10 -23.73 1.49 -10.13
C ILE A 10 -23.87 2.03 -11.55
N GLU A 11 -24.97 2.69 -11.87
CA GLU A 11 -25.22 3.30 -13.18
C GLU A 11 -24.09 4.27 -13.56
N VAL A 12 -23.82 5.24 -12.69
CA VAL A 12 -22.74 6.23 -12.91
C VAL A 12 -21.38 5.54 -12.98
N GLY A 13 -21.14 4.56 -12.10
CA GLY A 13 -19.89 3.78 -12.12
C GLY A 13 -19.65 3.09 -13.47
N ARG A 14 -20.69 2.47 -14.03
CA ARG A 14 -20.62 1.82 -15.35
C ARG A 14 -20.28 2.82 -16.47
N GLU A 15 -20.87 4.01 -16.43
CA GLU A 15 -20.55 5.06 -17.40
C GLU A 15 -19.08 5.50 -17.31
N VAL A 16 -18.57 5.63 -16.08
CA VAL A 16 -17.17 6.03 -15.84
C VAL A 16 -16.22 4.97 -16.38
N VAL A 17 -16.40 3.70 -16.00
CA VAL A 17 -15.46 2.64 -16.39
C VAL A 17 -15.55 2.28 -17.88
N ALA A 18 -16.69 2.54 -18.54
CA ALA A 18 -16.82 2.39 -19.98
C ALA A 18 -15.98 3.42 -20.75
N LYS A 19 -15.86 4.64 -20.21
CA LYS A 19 -15.05 5.72 -20.80
C LYS A 19 -13.59 5.65 -20.37
N ASN A 20 -13.34 5.11 -19.20
CA ASN A 20 -12.02 5.05 -18.56
C ASN A 20 -11.72 3.60 -18.12
N PRO A 21 -11.48 2.70 -19.06
CA PRO A 21 -11.22 1.29 -18.74
C PRO A 21 -9.89 1.12 -17.96
N LEU A 22 -9.77 0.01 -17.23
CA LEU A 22 -8.52 -0.35 -16.59
C LEU A 22 -7.44 -0.61 -17.63
N MET A 23 -6.23 -0.20 -17.30
CA MET A 23 -5.04 -0.58 -18.05
C MET A 23 -4.76 -2.08 -17.88
N THR A 24 -4.64 -2.79 -18.98
CA THR A 24 -4.35 -4.23 -19.00
C THR A 24 -3.01 -4.56 -19.65
N ASN A 25 -2.48 -3.61 -20.42
CA ASN A 25 -1.20 -3.73 -21.10
C ASN A 25 -0.15 -2.81 -20.47
N ARG A 26 1.10 -3.22 -20.56
CA ARG A 26 2.22 -2.41 -20.13
C ARG A 26 2.38 -1.16 -21.00
N PHE A 27 2.78 -0.06 -20.39
CA PHE A 27 3.10 1.18 -21.10
C PHE A 27 4.39 1.02 -21.92
N THR A 28 4.39 1.53 -23.14
CA THR A 28 5.52 1.36 -24.07
C THR A 28 6.84 1.85 -23.49
N ALA A 29 6.83 2.98 -22.77
CA ALA A 29 8.03 3.54 -22.14
C ALA A 29 8.66 2.63 -21.07
N ASN A 30 7.90 1.67 -20.54
CA ASN A 30 8.31 0.83 -19.42
C ASN A 30 8.52 -0.64 -19.79
N GLN A 31 8.11 -1.09 -20.97
CA GLN A 31 8.16 -2.49 -21.37
C GLN A 31 9.57 -3.11 -21.29
N SER A 32 10.60 -2.32 -21.58
CA SER A 32 12.00 -2.77 -21.55
C SER A 32 12.65 -2.70 -20.17
N LYS A 33 11.99 -2.06 -19.17
CA LYS A 33 12.57 -1.93 -17.83
C LYS A 33 12.59 -3.29 -17.13
N PRO A 34 13.75 -3.79 -16.68
CA PRO A 34 13.84 -5.08 -15.99
C PRO A 34 13.14 -5.01 -14.61
N LYS A 35 12.72 -6.18 -14.14
CA LYS A 35 12.09 -6.33 -12.80
C LYS A 35 10.90 -5.38 -12.58
N THR A 36 10.11 -5.14 -13.62
CA THR A 36 8.90 -4.32 -13.56
C THR A 36 7.72 -5.04 -14.21
N ASN A 37 6.52 -4.65 -13.85
CA ASN A 37 5.26 -5.19 -14.37
C ASN A 37 4.24 -4.05 -14.53
N LEU A 38 3.01 -4.37 -14.93
CA LEU A 38 1.96 -3.38 -15.14
C LEU A 38 1.69 -2.52 -13.89
N MET A 39 1.84 -3.08 -12.69
CA MET A 39 1.62 -2.33 -11.45
C MET A 39 2.69 -1.25 -11.25
N HIS A 40 3.95 -1.55 -11.62
CA HIS A 40 5.02 -0.54 -11.65
C HIS A 40 4.73 0.54 -12.68
N ASP A 41 4.29 0.12 -13.85
CA ASP A 41 4.02 1.06 -14.94
C ASP A 41 2.98 2.10 -14.50
N LEU A 42 1.85 1.65 -13.94
CA LEU A 42 0.78 2.53 -13.45
C LEU A 42 1.24 3.57 -12.42
N HIS A 43 2.27 3.23 -11.65
CA HIS A 43 2.79 4.11 -10.59
C HIS A 43 4.08 4.83 -10.98
N SER A 44 4.60 4.59 -12.18
CA SER A 44 5.79 5.29 -12.66
C SER A 44 5.48 6.75 -13.01
N VAL A 45 6.50 7.59 -12.93
CA VAL A 45 6.35 9.02 -13.24
C VAL A 45 5.91 9.22 -14.69
N GLU A 46 6.47 8.44 -15.60
CA GLU A 46 6.24 8.54 -17.04
C GLU A 46 4.81 8.16 -17.43
N ALA A 47 4.24 7.14 -16.77
CA ALA A 47 2.94 6.59 -17.16
C ALA A 47 1.73 7.28 -16.52
N LYS A 48 1.90 7.94 -15.40
CA LYS A 48 0.76 8.57 -14.69
C LYS A 48 0.05 9.63 -15.54
N LEU A 49 0.80 10.45 -16.27
CA LEU A 49 0.27 11.48 -17.18
C LEU A 49 0.34 11.09 -18.66
N ASP A 50 0.68 9.84 -18.96
CA ASP A 50 0.66 9.36 -20.34
C ASP A 50 -0.79 9.38 -20.85
N ILE A 51 -0.98 9.89 -22.07
CA ILE A 51 -2.31 9.98 -22.70
C ILE A 51 -2.98 8.62 -22.88
N SER A 52 -2.19 7.55 -22.96
CA SER A 52 -2.71 6.18 -23.01
C SER A 52 -3.21 5.65 -21.67
N ASN A 53 -2.94 6.36 -20.56
CA ASN A 53 -3.41 5.97 -19.25
C ASN A 53 -4.89 6.32 -19.07
N THR A 54 -5.74 5.43 -19.51
CA THR A 54 -7.20 5.58 -19.40
C THR A 54 -7.74 5.44 -17.99
N GLU A 55 -6.95 4.90 -17.08
CA GLU A 55 -7.38 4.53 -15.72
C GLU A 55 -7.43 5.72 -14.76
N GLY A 56 -6.63 6.74 -14.98
CA GLY A 56 -6.55 7.88 -14.09
C GLY A 56 -7.73 8.84 -14.26
N LEU A 57 -8.46 9.13 -13.20
CA LEU A 57 -9.65 10.01 -13.24
C LEU A 57 -9.34 11.39 -12.66
N MET A 58 -8.54 11.45 -11.62
CA MET A 58 -8.16 12.71 -10.97
C MET A 58 -6.76 12.59 -10.37
N TYR A 59 -5.99 13.65 -10.53
CA TYR A 59 -4.61 13.73 -10.06
C TYR A 59 -4.37 14.98 -9.22
N VAL A 60 -3.47 14.86 -8.24
CA VAL A 60 -2.67 16.01 -7.79
C VAL A 60 -1.46 16.06 -8.70
N VAL A 61 -1.34 17.13 -9.46
CA VAL A 61 -0.22 17.29 -10.38
C VAL A 61 0.92 17.98 -9.66
N SER A 62 2.03 17.27 -9.53
CA SER A 62 3.32 17.82 -9.15
C SER A 62 4.30 17.41 -10.25
N TYR A 63 4.73 18.38 -11.04
CA TYR A 63 5.61 18.15 -12.18
C TYR A 63 6.70 19.22 -12.18
N PRO A 64 7.99 18.84 -12.30
CA PRO A 64 9.04 19.83 -12.40
C PRO A 64 8.85 20.62 -13.68
N GLU A 65 8.64 21.93 -13.58
CA GLU A 65 8.72 22.80 -14.75
C GLU A 65 10.13 22.70 -15.33
N SER A 66 10.20 22.34 -16.59
CA SER A 66 11.47 22.24 -17.32
C SER A 66 12.23 23.57 -17.22
N GLY A 67 13.36 23.57 -16.53
CA GLY A 67 14.27 24.70 -16.45
C GLY A 67 14.36 25.42 -15.09
N GLU A 68 13.64 24.99 -14.06
CA GLU A 68 13.74 25.61 -12.73
C GLU A 68 14.20 24.61 -11.65
N PRO A 69 15.50 24.37 -11.50
CA PRO A 69 16.03 23.38 -10.57
C PRO A 69 15.87 23.75 -9.10
N GLU A 70 15.45 24.94 -8.77
CA GLU A 70 15.48 25.45 -7.39
C GLU A 70 14.16 25.47 -6.66
N LYS A 71 13.07 25.12 -7.30
CA LYS A 71 11.77 25.32 -6.69
C LYS A 71 11.50 24.30 -5.61
N ASN A 72 11.85 24.76 -4.45
CA ASN A 72 11.34 24.35 -3.14
C ASN A 72 11.45 22.87 -2.81
N ASN A 73 12.37 22.53 -1.95
CA ASN A 73 12.40 21.30 -1.15
C ASN A 73 11.04 20.92 -0.52
N ASN A 74 10.01 21.74 -0.61
CA ASN A 74 8.69 21.60 -0.01
C ASN A 74 7.63 21.00 -0.93
N THR A 75 7.86 20.90 -2.24
CA THR A 75 6.89 20.36 -3.21
C THR A 75 7.05 18.85 -3.44
N ARG A 76 8.09 18.24 -2.89
CA ARG A 76 8.39 16.83 -3.08
C ARG A 76 7.45 15.92 -2.33
N ILE A 77 7.13 14.80 -2.96
CA ILE A 77 6.33 13.76 -2.34
C ILE A 77 7.17 13.00 -1.32
N PHE A 78 7.03 13.34 -0.04
CA PHE A 78 7.73 12.68 1.06
C PHE A 78 7.17 11.30 1.43
N LEU A 79 6.13 10.81 0.77
CA LEU A 79 5.56 9.49 1.06
C LEU A 79 6.60 8.39 0.93
N MET A 80 7.41 8.43 -0.12
CA MET A 80 8.53 7.50 -0.31
C MET A 80 9.43 7.47 0.92
N ARG A 81 9.90 8.64 1.34
CA ARG A 81 10.81 8.76 2.47
C ARG A 81 10.21 8.24 3.78
N ASN A 82 8.92 8.49 3.99
CA ASN A 82 8.25 8.05 5.21
C ASN A 82 7.93 6.55 5.21
N GLY A 83 7.57 5.98 4.06
CA GLY A 83 7.07 4.61 3.93
C GLY A 83 8.11 3.55 3.55
N ILE A 84 9.35 3.95 3.26
CA ILE A 84 10.47 3.03 3.06
C ILE A 84 11.23 2.86 4.38
N PRO A 85 11.72 1.65 4.71
CA PRO A 85 12.51 1.40 5.92
C PRO A 85 13.68 2.37 6.06
N PHE A 86 14.06 2.69 7.28
CA PHE A 86 15.27 3.49 7.54
C PHE A 86 16.52 2.61 7.40
N TRP A 87 16.77 2.17 6.17
CA TRP A 87 17.84 1.24 5.85
C TRP A 87 19.25 1.80 6.10
N ASN A 88 19.46 3.11 6.05
CA ASN A 88 20.76 3.74 6.36
C ASN A 88 20.89 4.16 7.84
N SER A 89 20.13 3.53 8.74
CA SER A 89 20.31 3.68 10.18
C SER A 89 21.61 3.03 10.64
N GLY A 90 22.30 3.65 11.60
CA GLY A 90 23.45 3.04 12.27
C GLY A 90 23.15 1.73 13.01
N ASN A 91 21.86 1.37 13.15
CA ASN A 91 21.40 0.12 13.73
C ASN A 91 21.30 -1.02 12.70
N VAL A 92 21.42 -0.72 11.40
CA VAL A 92 21.59 -1.72 10.34
C VAL A 92 23.06 -2.10 10.27
N LYS A 93 23.41 -3.20 10.95
CA LYS A 93 24.79 -3.67 11.13
C LYS A 93 24.99 -5.04 10.51
N THR A 94 26.26 -5.34 10.22
CA THR A 94 26.64 -6.73 9.92
C THR A 94 26.47 -7.61 11.16
N PRO A 95 26.40 -8.93 11.03
CA PRO A 95 26.46 -9.86 12.18
C PRO A 95 27.66 -9.66 13.09
N THR A 96 28.74 -9.10 12.59
CA THR A 96 29.96 -8.79 13.36
C THR A 96 29.94 -7.42 14.02
N GLY A 97 28.83 -6.65 13.87
CA GLY A 97 28.59 -5.37 14.53
C GLY A 97 29.08 -4.13 13.77
N ALA A 98 29.69 -4.29 12.60
CA ALA A 98 30.12 -3.15 11.77
C ALA A 98 28.92 -2.46 11.11
N ALA A 99 29.02 -1.15 10.78
CA ALA A 99 28.01 -0.42 10.01
C ALA A 99 27.78 -1.11 8.66
N GLY A 100 26.49 -1.42 8.35
CA GLY A 100 26.14 -2.25 7.20
C GLY A 100 25.88 -1.45 5.92
N THR A 101 25.30 -0.27 6.05
CA THR A 101 24.81 0.48 4.88
C THR A 101 25.25 1.94 4.90
N HIS A 102 25.43 2.47 3.71
CA HIS A 102 25.74 3.88 3.46
C HIS A 102 24.87 4.42 2.32
N ARG A 103 24.59 5.71 2.34
CA ARG A 103 23.76 6.35 1.31
C ARG A 103 24.43 6.40 -0.05
N ASP A 104 25.68 6.77 -0.03
CA ASP A 104 26.47 6.97 -1.24
C ASP A 104 27.41 5.79 -1.39
N PRO A 105 27.37 5.07 -2.52
CA PRO A 105 28.33 4.00 -2.77
C PRO A 105 29.73 4.58 -2.95
N PRO A 106 30.79 3.77 -2.81
CA PRO A 106 32.13 4.16 -3.27
C PRO A 106 32.11 4.63 -4.74
N VAL A 107 32.99 5.55 -5.08
CA VAL A 107 33.04 6.12 -6.43
C VAL A 107 33.27 5.04 -7.51
N GLU A 108 33.95 3.99 -7.17
CA GLU A 108 34.28 2.87 -8.07
C GLU A 108 33.13 1.84 -8.21
N GLU A 109 32.05 1.99 -7.43
CA GLU A 109 30.95 1.04 -7.46
C GLU A 109 30.04 1.27 -8.69
N THR A 110 30.02 0.30 -9.56
CA THR A 110 29.22 0.34 -10.81
C THR A 110 27.94 -0.48 -10.75
N ASP A 111 27.79 -1.38 -9.75
CA ASP A 111 26.60 -2.19 -9.57
C ASP A 111 25.42 -1.33 -9.06
N PRO A 112 24.34 -1.18 -9.86
CA PRO A 112 23.18 -0.40 -9.44
C PRO A 112 22.55 -0.89 -8.12
N GLU A 113 22.65 -2.17 -7.81
CA GLU A 113 22.11 -2.76 -6.57
C GLU A 113 22.90 -2.34 -5.33
N MET A 114 24.11 -1.86 -5.52
CA MET A 114 24.95 -1.29 -4.44
C MET A 114 24.65 0.19 -4.20
N ASN A 115 24.00 0.87 -5.15
CA ASN A 115 23.53 2.24 -4.97
C ASN A 115 22.11 2.21 -4.36
N LEU A 116 22.05 1.93 -3.07
CA LEU A 116 20.78 1.77 -2.35
C LEU A 116 19.90 3.01 -2.45
N ASN A 117 20.50 4.19 -2.47
CA ASN A 117 19.79 5.45 -2.52
C ASN A 117 19.04 5.62 -3.84
N LYS A 118 19.71 5.30 -4.96
CA LYS A 118 19.15 5.40 -6.31
C LYS A 118 18.14 4.27 -6.59
N THR A 119 18.43 3.05 -6.13
CA THR A 119 17.64 1.86 -6.44
C THR A 119 16.40 1.75 -5.56
N TYR A 120 16.50 2.09 -4.29
CA TYR A 120 15.41 1.89 -3.32
C TYR A 120 14.83 3.20 -2.78
N GLY A 121 15.51 4.32 -3.00
CA GLY A 121 15.14 5.61 -2.42
C GLY A 121 15.52 5.70 -0.95
N ARG A 122 15.63 6.92 -0.43
CA ARG A 122 16.03 7.18 0.95
C ARG A 122 14.86 7.09 1.92
N GLY A 123 14.71 5.96 2.58
CA GLY A 123 13.72 5.75 3.63
C GLY A 123 14.14 6.34 4.99
N ILE A 124 13.16 6.69 5.81
CA ILE A 124 13.31 7.05 7.23
C ILE A 124 12.37 6.29 8.15
N GLY A 125 11.54 5.41 7.61
CA GLY A 125 10.71 4.46 8.36
C GLY A 125 9.76 5.10 9.37
N ARG A 126 9.08 6.19 9.03
CA ARG A 126 8.09 6.82 9.89
C ARG A 126 6.71 6.19 9.79
N LEU A 127 6.40 5.64 8.63
CA LEU A 127 5.18 4.90 8.35
C LEU A 127 5.59 3.51 7.89
N ARG A 128 4.89 2.50 8.35
CA ARG A 128 5.08 1.13 7.88
C ARG A 128 3.74 0.46 7.66
N PRO A 129 3.68 -0.52 6.76
CA PRO A 129 2.51 -1.36 6.61
C PRO A 129 2.22 -2.08 7.93
N THR A 130 0.95 -2.19 8.30
CA THR A 130 0.51 -3.03 9.42
C THR A 130 0.67 -4.51 9.07
N ASN A 131 0.63 -5.41 10.07
CA ASN A 131 0.64 -6.85 9.83
C ASN A 131 -0.54 -7.27 8.95
N TYR A 132 -1.71 -6.69 9.17
CA TYR A 132 -2.86 -6.86 8.30
C TYR A 132 -2.51 -6.66 6.82
N PHE A 133 -1.85 -5.55 6.47
CA PHE A 133 -1.49 -5.26 5.09
C PHE A 133 -0.27 -6.06 4.60
N GLN A 134 0.71 -6.32 5.46
CA GLN A 134 1.91 -7.06 5.04
C GLN A 134 1.67 -8.56 4.84
N TYR A 135 0.74 -9.15 5.62
CA TYR A 135 0.64 -10.61 5.72
C TYR A 135 -0.80 -11.11 5.63
N ASP A 136 -1.73 -10.53 6.38
CA ASP A 136 -3.02 -11.18 6.64
C ASP A 136 -3.95 -11.20 5.43
N ILE A 137 -3.85 -10.20 4.54
CA ILE A 137 -4.70 -10.09 3.34
C ILE A 137 -4.13 -10.80 2.10
N TRP A 138 -2.97 -11.39 2.20
CA TRP A 138 -2.31 -12.11 1.11
C TRP A 138 -2.38 -13.60 1.37
N THR A 139 -3.30 -14.27 0.71
CA THR A 139 -3.57 -15.71 0.87
C THR A 139 -3.09 -16.48 -0.37
N GLU A 140 -3.38 -17.78 -0.45
CA GLU A 140 -3.07 -18.57 -1.65
C GLU A 140 -3.76 -18.02 -2.92
N LYS A 141 -4.94 -17.36 -2.78
CA LYS A 141 -5.64 -16.72 -3.91
C LYS A 141 -4.88 -15.53 -4.49
N GLU A 142 -3.99 -14.92 -3.71
CA GLU A 142 -3.14 -13.79 -4.11
C GLU A 142 -1.70 -14.20 -4.44
N LYS A 143 -1.40 -15.49 -4.50
CA LYS A 143 -0.04 -15.99 -4.75
C LYS A 143 0.59 -15.46 -6.03
N ASN A 144 -0.19 -15.28 -7.08
CA ASN A 144 0.25 -14.76 -8.37
C ASN A 144 -0.04 -13.25 -8.53
N ASP A 145 -0.58 -12.60 -7.50
CA ASP A 145 -0.94 -11.19 -7.55
C ASP A 145 0.32 -10.31 -7.71
N LEU A 146 0.35 -9.54 -8.79
CA LEU A 146 1.47 -8.65 -9.10
C LEU A 146 1.65 -7.54 -8.06
N ARG A 147 0.66 -7.28 -7.23
CA ARG A 147 0.68 -6.26 -6.18
C ARG A 147 1.21 -6.79 -4.85
N GLY A 148 1.28 -8.11 -4.69
CA GLY A 148 1.51 -8.77 -3.41
C GLY A 148 2.97 -9.00 -3.05
N PRO A 149 3.24 -9.36 -1.78
CA PRO A 149 4.60 -9.61 -1.28
C PRO A 149 5.23 -10.89 -1.83
N PHE A 150 4.44 -11.78 -2.46
CA PHE A 150 4.97 -12.94 -3.18
C PHE A 150 5.66 -12.54 -4.49
N ASN A 151 5.33 -11.37 -5.04
CA ASN A 151 5.98 -10.82 -6.22
C ASN A 151 7.15 -9.92 -5.81
N ARG A 152 8.36 -10.45 -5.93
CA ARG A 152 9.59 -9.75 -5.53
C ARG A 152 9.92 -8.55 -6.43
N ASP A 153 9.31 -8.44 -7.59
CA ASP A 153 9.45 -7.25 -8.43
C ASP A 153 8.63 -6.09 -7.88
N SER A 154 7.46 -6.34 -7.29
CA SER A 154 6.59 -5.32 -6.73
C SER A 154 6.96 -4.92 -5.29
N TRP A 155 7.30 -5.91 -4.47
CA TRP A 155 7.69 -5.68 -3.09
C TRP A 155 9.20 -5.81 -2.90
N ARG A 156 9.70 -5.05 -1.94
CA ARG A 156 11.07 -5.18 -1.44
C ARG A 156 11.04 -5.45 0.06
N SER A 157 12.07 -6.11 0.55
CA SER A 157 12.35 -6.28 1.97
C SER A 157 13.78 -5.83 2.25
N MET A 158 14.11 -5.70 3.52
CA MET A 158 15.48 -5.32 3.90
C MET A 158 16.52 -6.37 3.45
N GLU A 159 16.11 -7.63 3.35
CA GLU A 159 16.93 -8.73 2.88
C GLU A 159 17.24 -8.67 1.36
N ASP A 160 16.55 -7.80 0.61
CA ASP A 160 16.88 -7.54 -0.79
C ASP A 160 18.03 -6.54 -0.95
N LEU A 161 18.27 -5.72 0.07
CA LEU A 161 19.34 -4.72 0.07
C LEU A 161 20.68 -5.40 0.37
N ARG A 162 21.76 -4.75 -0.04
CA ARG A 162 23.12 -5.25 0.15
C ARG A 162 23.92 -4.39 1.11
N TYR A 163 24.89 -5.03 1.77
CA TYR A 163 25.90 -4.32 2.55
C TYR A 163 26.78 -3.48 1.61
N ASN A 164 26.66 -2.16 1.69
CA ASN A 164 27.38 -1.22 0.82
C ASN A 164 28.20 -0.18 1.59
N HIS A 165 28.36 -0.34 2.91
CA HIS A 165 29.13 0.64 3.68
C HIS A 165 30.61 0.63 3.26
N PRO A 166 31.26 1.80 3.00
CA PRO A 166 32.65 1.85 2.54
C PRO A 166 33.65 1.10 3.42
N ASN A 167 33.44 1.11 4.73
CA ASN A 167 34.29 0.38 5.68
C ASN A 167 34.24 -1.15 5.55
N LEU A 168 33.29 -1.67 4.77
CA LEU A 168 33.19 -3.11 4.50
C LEU A 168 33.94 -3.51 3.21
N TYR A 169 34.46 -2.56 2.47
CA TYR A 169 35.16 -2.85 1.23
C TYR A 169 36.32 -3.81 1.49
N GLY A 170 36.44 -4.86 0.68
CA GLY A 170 37.41 -5.93 0.87
C GLY A 170 37.10 -6.94 1.98
N THR A 171 36.02 -6.79 2.72
CA THR A 171 35.52 -7.78 3.67
C THR A 171 34.56 -8.78 3.04
N GLU A 172 34.30 -9.88 3.71
CA GLU A 172 33.34 -10.89 3.27
C GLU A 172 31.89 -10.35 3.19
N TRP A 173 31.57 -9.24 3.84
CA TRP A 173 30.21 -8.69 3.93
C TRP A 173 29.85 -7.80 2.75
N TYR A 174 30.81 -7.11 2.18
CA TYR A 174 30.53 -6.17 1.09
C TYR A 174 29.81 -6.86 -0.08
N GLY A 175 28.68 -6.32 -0.51
CA GLY A 175 27.88 -6.87 -1.60
C GLY A 175 26.95 -8.04 -1.23
N LYS A 176 27.06 -8.62 -0.02
CA LYS A 176 26.10 -9.62 0.44
C LYS A 176 24.78 -8.97 0.85
N ASN A 177 23.71 -9.74 0.77
CA ASN A 177 22.39 -9.30 1.24
C ASN A 177 22.39 -9.00 2.74
N LEU A 178 21.60 -8.02 3.14
CA LEU A 178 21.44 -7.67 4.54
C LEU A 178 20.82 -8.83 5.34
N VAL A 179 21.32 -9.02 6.53
CA VAL A 179 20.77 -9.95 7.52
C VAL A 179 20.33 -9.15 8.74
N LYS A 180 19.14 -9.44 9.26
CA LYS A 180 18.64 -8.75 10.44
C LYS A 180 19.58 -8.96 11.62
N PRO A 181 20.09 -7.87 12.24
CA PRO A 181 20.94 -8.00 13.42
C PRO A 181 20.16 -8.62 14.59
N LEU A 182 20.71 -9.65 15.22
CA LEU A 182 20.09 -10.33 16.36
C LEU A 182 19.83 -9.38 17.54
N ALA A 183 20.70 -8.40 17.74
CA ALA A 183 20.61 -7.41 18.81
C ALA A 183 19.75 -6.17 18.45
N MET A 184 19.07 -6.18 17.29
CA MET A 184 18.22 -5.05 16.89
C MET A 184 17.03 -4.93 17.85
N SER A 185 16.85 -3.75 18.44
CA SER A 185 15.72 -3.46 19.34
C SER A 185 14.37 -3.57 18.62
N VAL A 186 13.29 -3.65 19.39
CA VAL A 186 11.93 -3.65 18.82
C VAL A 186 11.65 -2.34 18.09
N GLU A 187 12.04 -1.20 18.66
CA GLU A 187 11.87 0.13 18.09
C GLU A 187 12.62 0.26 16.76
N ASP A 188 13.86 -0.22 16.72
CA ASP A 188 14.66 -0.23 15.49
C ASP A 188 14.09 -1.18 14.46
N THR A 189 13.60 -2.35 14.88
CA THR A 189 12.93 -3.30 13.99
C THR A 189 11.68 -2.67 13.37
N ILE A 190 10.87 -1.96 14.16
CA ILE A 190 9.68 -1.27 13.66
C ILE A 190 10.05 -0.26 12.58
N ARG A 191 11.13 0.46 12.75
CA ARG A 191 11.53 1.56 11.88
C ARG A 191 12.42 1.13 10.72
N CYS A 192 13.30 0.16 10.96
CA CYS A 192 14.38 -0.17 10.03
C CYS A 192 14.17 -1.49 9.30
N TRP A 193 13.29 -2.40 9.77
CA TRP A 193 13.21 -3.75 9.23
C TRP A 193 11.78 -4.18 8.93
N PHE A 194 11.33 -3.90 7.71
CA PHE A 194 10.02 -4.32 7.20
C PHE A 194 10.02 -4.39 5.67
N SER A 195 9.06 -5.11 5.10
CA SER A 195 8.81 -5.15 3.65
C SER A 195 7.83 -4.07 3.24
N TRP A 196 7.97 -3.56 2.01
CA TRP A 196 7.13 -2.47 1.50
C TRP A 196 6.80 -2.66 0.01
N PRO A 197 5.64 -2.15 -0.45
CA PRO A 197 5.26 -2.18 -1.87
C PRO A 197 6.05 -1.11 -2.64
N HIS A 198 7.24 -1.49 -3.07
CA HIS A 198 8.22 -0.58 -3.69
C HIS A 198 7.63 0.15 -4.91
N TYR A 199 6.87 -0.57 -5.73
CA TYR A 199 6.27 -0.03 -6.95
C TYR A 199 5.36 1.19 -6.72
N LYS A 200 4.71 1.28 -5.55
CA LYS A 200 3.88 2.43 -5.17
C LYS A 200 4.65 3.54 -4.47
N MET A 201 5.71 3.17 -3.77
CA MET A 201 6.41 4.09 -2.88
C MET A 201 7.58 4.79 -3.55
N PHE A 202 8.20 4.14 -4.53
CA PHE A 202 9.41 4.65 -5.16
C PHE A 202 9.10 5.79 -6.13
N VAL A 203 9.62 6.97 -5.82
CA VAL A 203 9.57 8.16 -6.68
C VAL A 203 11.01 8.61 -6.94
N PRO A 204 11.54 8.38 -8.14
CA PRO A 204 12.89 8.81 -8.48
C PRO A 204 13.02 10.34 -8.42
N ASP A 205 14.18 10.79 -7.97
CA ASP A 205 14.55 12.21 -7.92
C ASP A 205 15.90 12.40 -8.62
N PRO A 206 15.92 12.46 -9.96
CA PRO A 206 17.15 12.55 -10.73
C PRO A 206 17.93 13.87 -10.51
N LEU A 207 17.28 14.87 -9.94
CA LEU A 207 17.89 16.18 -9.67
C LEU A 207 18.65 16.21 -8.34
N GLN A 208 18.56 15.16 -7.52
CA GLN A 208 19.21 15.11 -6.22
C GLN A 208 19.94 13.81 -5.96
N SER A 209 21.16 13.94 -5.41
CA SER A 209 21.96 12.79 -4.98
C SER A 209 21.32 11.96 -3.89
N GLU A 210 20.45 12.54 -3.08
CA GLU A 210 19.89 11.88 -1.90
C GLU A 210 18.55 11.17 -2.12
N TRP A 211 17.98 11.17 -3.30
CA TRP A 211 16.75 10.43 -3.69
C TRP A 211 15.68 10.35 -2.58
N ARG A 212 15.31 11.51 -2.05
CA ARG A 212 14.39 11.62 -0.90
C ARG A 212 12.92 11.54 -1.27
N GLY A 213 12.62 11.35 -2.52
CA GLY A 213 11.32 11.50 -3.16
C GLY A 213 11.39 12.66 -4.14
N GLY A 214 10.82 12.46 -5.30
CA GLY A 214 10.79 13.43 -6.40
C GLY A 214 9.42 14.05 -6.56
N GLU A 215 9.28 14.78 -7.64
CA GLU A 215 8.01 15.30 -8.10
C GLU A 215 7.37 14.27 -9.03
N THR A 216 6.12 13.89 -8.73
CA THR A 216 5.33 12.99 -9.57
C THR A 216 3.86 13.31 -9.38
N PRO A 217 3.04 13.21 -10.41
CA PRO A 217 1.60 13.23 -10.23
C PRO A 217 1.15 12.13 -9.27
N TRP A 218 0.12 12.43 -8.50
CA TRP A 218 -0.45 11.46 -7.56
C TRP A 218 -1.91 11.21 -7.88
N TYR A 219 -2.31 9.95 -7.98
CA TYR A 219 -3.72 9.60 -8.16
C TYR A 219 -4.54 10.01 -6.95
N VAL A 220 -5.63 10.74 -7.20
CA VAL A 220 -6.70 10.96 -6.23
C VAL A 220 -7.79 9.92 -6.44
N TYR A 221 -8.15 9.69 -7.71
CA TYR A 221 -9.12 8.66 -8.10
C TYR A 221 -8.68 7.94 -9.36
N ARG A 222 -8.92 6.62 -9.39
CA ARG A 222 -8.70 5.74 -10.54
C ARG A 222 -9.91 4.85 -10.78
N SER A 223 -10.07 4.38 -12.01
CA SER A 223 -11.15 3.47 -12.39
C SER A 223 -11.21 2.19 -11.57
N ALA A 224 -10.07 1.70 -11.08
CA ALA A 224 -10.03 0.56 -10.16
C ALA A 224 -10.87 0.79 -8.91
N GLU A 225 -10.84 2.00 -8.33
CA GLU A 225 -11.68 2.34 -7.19
C GLU A 225 -13.16 2.31 -7.55
N VAL A 226 -13.53 2.77 -8.75
CA VAL A 226 -14.94 2.76 -9.22
C VAL A 226 -15.48 1.33 -9.31
N TYR A 227 -14.68 0.37 -9.79
CA TYR A 227 -15.05 -1.05 -9.77
C TYR A 227 -15.30 -1.54 -8.34
N LEU A 228 -14.42 -1.21 -7.39
CA LEU A 228 -14.57 -1.61 -5.99
C LEU A 228 -15.76 -0.90 -5.30
N MET A 229 -16.07 0.33 -5.70
CA MET A 229 -17.30 1.03 -5.26
C MET A 229 -18.56 0.35 -5.79
N MET A 230 -18.57 -0.08 -7.05
CA MET A 230 -19.71 -0.85 -7.62
C MET A 230 -19.84 -2.21 -6.92
N ALA A 231 -18.73 -2.90 -6.65
CA ALA A 231 -18.74 -4.16 -5.89
C ALA A 231 -19.39 -3.97 -4.52
N GLU A 232 -19.03 -2.91 -3.80
CA GLU A 232 -19.64 -2.59 -2.52
C GLU A 232 -21.15 -2.26 -2.66
N CYS A 233 -21.55 -1.53 -3.71
CA CYS A 233 -22.97 -1.28 -3.95
C CYS A 233 -23.76 -2.58 -4.18
N TYR A 234 -23.21 -3.52 -4.92
CA TYR A 234 -23.83 -4.84 -5.12
C TYR A 234 -23.88 -5.65 -3.80
N TYR A 235 -22.85 -5.56 -2.96
CA TYR A 235 -22.89 -6.15 -1.62
C TYR A 235 -24.05 -5.60 -0.77
N TRP A 236 -24.24 -4.28 -0.75
CA TRP A 236 -25.37 -3.66 -0.02
C TRP A 236 -26.75 -4.06 -0.56
N LYS A 237 -26.82 -4.46 -1.83
CA LYS A 237 -28.02 -4.96 -2.50
C LYS A 237 -28.24 -6.47 -2.38
N ASP A 238 -27.41 -7.18 -1.61
CA ASP A 238 -27.42 -8.64 -1.52
C ASP A 238 -27.26 -9.36 -2.87
N GLN A 239 -26.38 -8.83 -3.71
CA GLN A 239 -26.03 -9.33 -5.05
C GLN A 239 -24.56 -9.76 -5.09
N PRO A 240 -24.13 -10.82 -4.37
CA PRO A 240 -22.72 -11.15 -4.23
C PRO A 240 -22.08 -11.64 -5.54
N ALA A 241 -22.82 -12.22 -6.45
CA ALA A 241 -22.28 -12.62 -7.76
C ALA A 241 -21.79 -11.42 -8.56
N GLN A 242 -22.60 -10.37 -8.64
CA GLN A 242 -22.25 -9.13 -9.34
C GLN A 242 -21.12 -8.38 -8.62
N ALA A 243 -21.10 -8.43 -7.28
CA ALA A 243 -19.97 -7.89 -6.51
C ALA A 243 -18.66 -8.61 -6.85
N ALA A 244 -18.68 -9.95 -6.93
CA ALA A 244 -17.52 -10.74 -7.35
C ALA A 244 -17.06 -10.37 -8.77
N GLU A 245 -17.98 -10.21 -9.73
CA GLU A 245 -17.63 -9.78 -11.08
C GLU A 245 -16.85 -8.46 -11.09
N MET A 246 -17.32 -7.46 -10.36
CA MET A 246 -16.63 -6.15 -10.28
C MET A 246 -15.26 -6.26 -9.63
N MET A 247 -15.12 -7.03 -8.56
CA MET A 247 -13.84 -7.28 -7.91
C MET A 247 -12.87 -8.05 -8.82
N ASN A 248 -13.39 -9.03 -9.55
CA ASN A 248 -12.58 -9.87 -10.43
C ASN A 248 -12.00 -9.12 -11.63
N VAL A 249 -12.58 -8.00 -12.05
CA VAL A 249 -11.96 -7.12 -13.04
C VAL A 249 -10.63 -6.57 -12.51
N VAL A 250 -10.61 -6.08 -11.28
CA VAL A 250 -9.40 -5.54 -10.64
C VAL A 250 -8.40 -6.67 -10.34
N ARG A 251 -8.87 -7.77 -9.77
CA ARG A 251 -8.05 -8.94 -9.42
C ARG A 251 -7.42 -9.60 -10.64
N GLY A 252 -8.21 -9.83 -11.69
CA GLY A 252 -7.72 -10.46 -12.92
C GLY A 252 -6.63 -9.64 -13.60
N ARG A 253 -6.73 -8.30 -13.61
CA ARG A 253 -5.67 -7.43 -14.09
C ARG A 253 -4.36 -7.63 -13.32
N ALA A 254 -4.46 -7.85 -12.03
CA ALA A 254 -3.31 -8.05 -11.15
C ALA A 254 -2.81 -9.50 -11.10
N GLY A 255 -3.51 -10.46 -11.73
CA GLY A 255 -3.13 -11.88 -11.75
C GLY A 255 -3.52 -12.66 -10.50
N ALA A 256 -4.39 -12.12 -9.65
CA ALA A 256 -4.95 -12.84 -8.51
C ALA A 256 -6.06 -13.81 -8.94
N ASP A 257 -6.26 -14.88 -8.20
CA ASP A 257 -7.34 -15.83 -8.46
C ASP A 257 -8.71 -15.18 -8.31
N PRO A 258 -9.71 -15.57 -9.12
CA PRO A 258 -11.04 -14.99 -9.05
C PRO A 258 -11.77 -15.36 -7.76
N LEU A 259 -12.61 -14.45 -7.29
CA LEU A 259 -13.56 -14.67 -6.21
C LEU A 259 -14.88 -15.21 -6.75
N THR A 260 -15.57 -15.99 -5.93
CA THR A 260 -16.94 -16.44 -6.17
C THR A 260 -17.92 -15.63 -5.32
N ALA A 261 -19.22 -15.79 -5.57
CA ALA A 261 -20.26 -15.16 -4.73
C ALA A 261 -20.13 -15.54 -3.24
N ALA A 262 -19.64 -16.74 -2.93
CA ALA A 262 -19.46 -17.21 -1.56
C ALA A 262 -18.31 -16.50 -0.82
N ASP A 263 -17.35 -15.95 -1.53
CA ASP A 263 -16.21 -15.21 -0.97
C ASP A 263 -16.62 -13.77 -0.57
N ILE A 264 -17.72 -13.25 -1.12
CA ILE A 264 -18.09 -11.84 -0.99
C ILE A 264 -18.67 -11.52 0.38
N ASN A 265 -17.99 -10.66 1.06
CA ASN A 265 -18.42 -9.99 2.29
C ASN A 265 -17.72 -8.62 2.36
N ILE A 266 -18.12 -7.78 3.31
CA ILE A 266 -17.51 -6.45 3.45
C ILE A 266 -16.02 -6.52 3.77
N GLY A 267 -15.60 -7.58 4.46
CA GLY A 267 -14.18 -7.81 4.79
C GLY A 267 -13.35 -8.00 3.51
N GLU A 268 -13.80 -8.87 2.61
CA GLU A 268 -13.06 -9.12 1.36
C GLU A 268 -13.04 -7.90 0.44
N ILE A 269 -14.13 -7.12 0.39
CA ILE A 269 -14.13 -5.84 -0.34
C ILE A 269 -13.08 -4.88 0.24
N LEU A 270 -12.99 -4.78 1.56
CA LEU A 270 -11.97 -3.96 2.23
C LEU A 270 -10.55 -4.50 2.05
N HIS A 271 -10.38 -5.84 1.99
CA HIS A 271 -9.09 -6.45 1.67
C HIS A 271 -8.65 -6.06 0.25
N GLU A 272 -9.56 -6.17 -0.73
CA GLU A 272 -9.23 -5.81 -2.11
C GLU A 272 -8.94 -4.31 -2.27
N ARG A 273 -9.71 -3.45 -1.61
CA ARG A 273 -9.42 -2.02 -1.55
C ARG A 273 -8.04 -1.75 -0.91
N ALA A 274 -7.64 -2.52 0.10
CA ALA A 274 -6.32 -2.39 0.71
C ALA A 274 -5.20 -2.80 -0.25
N ARG A 275 -5.37 -3.90 -1.01
CA ARG A 275 -4.40 -4.36 -2.01
C ARG A 275 -4.24 -3.34 -3.13
N GLU A 276 -5.35 -2.85 -3.68
CA GLU A 276 -5.35 -1.99 -4.85
C GLU A 276 -5.03 -0.52 -4.52
N LEU A 277 -5.57 0.02 -3.43
CA LEU A 277 -5.58 1.46 -3.15
C LEU A 277 -4.64 1.86 -2.00
N TYR A 278 -3.65 1.01 -1.68
CA TYR A 278 -2.65 1.34 -0.66
C TYR A 278 -1.96 2.68 -0.97
N TYR A 279 -1.95 3.59 -0.01
CA TYR A 279 -1.49 4.98 -0.13
C TYR A 279 -2.30 5.89 -1.09
N GLU A 280 -3.37 5.41 -1.65
CA GLU A 280 -4.28 6.23 -2.47
C GLU A 280 -5.58 6.50 -1.71
N GLU A 281 -6.09 5.48 -1.02
CA GLU A 281 -7.31 5.58 -0.23
C GLU A 281 -7.05 6.07 1.20
N SER A 282 -7.88 7.00 1.68
CA SER A 282 -7.96 7.31 3.11
C SER A 282 -8.78 6.23 3.83
N ARG A 283 -8.13 5.17 4.28
CA ARG A 283 -8.78 4.02 4.94
C ARG A 283 -9.66 4.42 6.13
N HIS A 284 -9.27 5.42 6.91
CA HIS A 284 -10.07 5.89 8.02
C HIS A 284 -11.42 6.44 7.56
N VAL A 285 -11.43 7.25 6.50
CA VAL A 285 -12.66 7.83 5.93
C VAL A 285 -13.60 6.73 5.44
N GLU A 286 -13.05 5.72 4.73
CA GLU A 286 -13.83 4.60 4.24
C GLU A 286 -14.44 3.76 5.36
N LEU A 287 -13.69 3.48 6.41
CA LEU A 287 -14.19 2.75 7.58
C LEU A 287 -15.30 3.55 8.31
N VAL A 288 -15.16 4.88 8.41
CA VAL A 288 -16.21 5.75 8.96
C VAL A 288 -17.47 5.69 8.11
N ARG A 289 -17.32 5.79 6.78
CA ARG A 289 -18.44 5.72 5.83
C ARG A 289 -19.18 4.38 5.91
N ILE A 290 -18.44 3.27 5.91
CA ILE A 290 -19.01 1.92 6.03
C ILE A 290 -19.70 1.74 7.38
N SER A 291 -19.08 2.21 8.46
CA SER A 291 -19.67 2.18 9.80
C SER A 291 -21.01 2.92 9.86
N TYR A 292 -21.06 4.13 9.27
CA TYR A 292 -22.30 4.89 9.15
C TYR A 292 -23.35 4.15 8.31
N THR A 293 -22.95 3.53 7.21
CA THR A 293 -23.86 2.77 6.33
C THR A 293 -24.48 1.58 7.08
N TYR A 294 -23.68 0.79 7.80
CA TYR A 294 -24.22 -0.27 8.64
C TYR A 294 -25.21 0.23 9.68
N ALA A 295 -24.85 1.29 10.40
CA ALA A 295 -25.70 1.85 11.45
C ALA A 295 -27.00 2.45 10.88
N LYS A 296 -26.96 3.05 9.69
CA LYS A 296 -28.10 3.67 9.04
C LYS A 296 -29.09 2.65 8.47
N PHE A 297 -28.59 1.58 7.85
CA PHE A 297 -29.43 0.60 7.14
C PHE A 297 -29.70 -0.66 7.97
N GLY A 298 -29.03 -0.82 9.11
CA GLY A 298 -29.29 -1.93 10.04
C GLY A 298 -28.93 -3.32 9.47
N LYS A 299 -28.10 -3.38 8.40
CA LYS A 299 -27.67 -4.66 7.83
C LYS A 299 -26.85 -5.43 8.86
N SER A 300 -27.09 -6.73 8.95
CA SER A 300 -26.27 -7.63 9.74
C SER A 300 -24.87 -7.76 9.16
N CYS A 301 -23.85 -7.65 10.00
CA CYS A 301 -22.46 -7.74 9.60
C CYS A 301 -21.92 -9.16 9.81
N GLU A 302 -21.80 -9.92 8.76
CA GLU A 302 -21.37 -11.31 8.76
C GLU A 302 -19.92 -11.48 9.26
N VAL A 303 -19.06 -10.51 9.00
CA VAL A 303 -17.64 -10.51 9.42
C VAL A 303 -17.49 -10.47 10.94
N PHE A 304 -18.52 -9.98 11.64
CA PHE A 304 -18.60 -9.88 13.09
C PHE A 304 -19.79 -10.67 13.66
N GLY A 305 -20.01 -11.87 13.13
CA GLY A 305 -20.97 -12.84 13.69
C GLY A 305 -22.44 -12.40 13.59
N GLY A 306 -22.79 -11.64 12.55
CA GLY A 306 -24.17 -11.17 12.35
C GLY A 306 -24.54 -9.94 13.19
N ARG A 307 -23.56 -9.24 13.74
CA ARG A 307 -23.77 -8.05 14.57
C ARG A 307 -24.45 -6.92 13.77
N THR A 308 -25.36 -6.22 14.41
CA THR A 308 -25.98 -4.99 13.88
C THR A 308 -25.51 -3.77 14.67
N TYR A 309 -25.44 -2.63 14.01
CA TYR A 309 -24.98 -1.38 14.58
C TYR A 309 -26.10 -0.33 14.57
N LYS A 310 -26.03 0.66 15.46
CA LYS A 310 -27.04 1.70 15.63
C LYS A 310 -26.45 3.09 15.49
N LEU A 311 -27.25 4.04 14.98
CA LEU A 311 -26.81 5.43 14.81
C LEU A 311 -26.65 6.20 16.11
N ASP A 312 -27.43 5.88 17.12
CA ASP A 312 -27.39 6.53 18.44
C ASP A 312 -26.01 6.46 19.12
N ASN A 313 -25.23 5.43 18.81
CA ASN A 313 -23.87 5.28 19.33
C ASN A 313 -22.76 5.75 18.36
N PHE A 314 -23.13 6.36 17.23
CA PHE A 314 -22.15 6.67 16.20
C PHE A 314 -21.09 7.70 16.63
N PHE A 315 -21.51 8.75 17.33
CA PHE A 315 -20.64 9.81 17.86
C PHE A 315 -20.59 9.88 19.38
N GLY A 316 -21.30 9.02 20.09
CA GLY A 316 -21.38 8.99 21.55
C GLY A 316 -20.18 8.31 22.23
N PRO A 317 -20.27 8.05 23.54
CA PRO A 317 -19.27 7.28 24.26
C PRO A 317 -19.05 5.91 23.60
N GLY A 318 -17.82 5.61 23.17
CA GLY A 318 -17.49 4.43 22.36
C GLY A 318 -17.74 4.58 20.87
N GLY A 319 -18.29 5.71 20.39
CA GLY A 319 -18.46 6.01 18.97
C GLY A 319 -17.15 6.36 18.25
N ILE A 320 -17.25 6.71 16.97
CA ILE A 320 -16.09 7.07 16.16
C ILE A 320 -15.43 8.34 16.73
N GLY A 321 -14.10 8.28 16.87
CA GLY A 321 -13.32 9.35 17.46
C GLY A 321 -13.33 9.37 19.00
N SER A 322 -14.09 8.49 19.65
CA SER A 322 -14.08 8.36 21.12
C SER A 322 -12.76 7.74 21.60
N ASN A 323 -12.28 8.19 22.76
CA ASN A 323 -11.19 7.52 23.47
C ASN A 323 -11.62 6.19 24.14
N VAL A 324 -12.90 5.93 24.21
CA VAL A 324 -13.46 4.70 24.77
C VAL A 324 -13.53 3.64 23.68
N LYS A 325 -12.62 2.68 23.74
CA LYS A 325 -12.59 1.52 22.82
C LYS A 325 -13.62 0.50 23.30
N GLN A 326 -14.75 0.48 22.64
CA GLN A 326 -15.81 -0.47 22.99
C GLN A 326 -16.13 -1.35 21.78
N GLU A 327 -15.84 -2.64 21.92
CA GLU A 327 -16.20 -3.63 20.93
C GLU A 327 -17.72 -3.73 20.78
N GLY A 328 -18.20 -3.88 19.56
CA GLY A 328 -19.60 -4.03 19.23
C GLY A 328 -20.43 -2.74 19.16
N VAL A 329 -19.85 -1.60 19.43
CA VAL A 329 -20.54 -0.30 19.34
C VAL A 329 -20.69 0.16 17.91
N ASN A 330 -19.64 0.03 17.10
CA ASN A 330 -19.68 0.35 15.69
C ASN A 330 -18.69 -0.50 14.89
N PHE A 331 -18.93 -0.58 13.57
CA PHE A 331 -18.10 -1.35 12.66
C PHE A 331 -16.63 -0.88 12.64
N TRP A 332 -16.38 0.44 12.75
CA TRP A 332 -15.04 0.99 12.73
C TRP A 332 -14.16 0.42 13.85
N TRP A 333 -14.67 0.39 15.09
CA TRP A 333 -13.94 -0.19 16.23
C TRP A 333 -13.74 -1.69 16.10
N ASP A 334 -14.78 -2.42 15.65
CA ASP A 334 -14.67 -3.87 15.45
C ASP A 334 -13.62 -4.20 14.38
N TRP A 335 -13.61 -3.43 13.28
CA TRP A 335 -12.61 -3.60 12.23
C TRP A 335 -11.19 -3.27 12.71
N VAL A 336 -11.00 -2.16 13.39
CA VAL A 336 -9.71 -1.72 13.91
C VAL A 336 -9.18 -2.70 14.96
N ASN A 337 -10.04 -3.20 15.85
CA ASN A 337 -9.64 -4.18 16.85
C ASN A 337 -9.24 -5.52 16.23
N LYS A 338 -9.95 -5.96 15.17
CA LYS A 338 -9.64 -7.21 14.48
C LYS A 338 -8.35 -7.13 13.67
N ASN A 339 -8.14 -6.05 12.93
CA ASN A 339 -7.11 -5.95 11.90
C ASN A 339 -5.93 -5.06 12.29
N ASN A 340 -6.05 -4.29 13.35
CA ASN A 340 -5.02 -3.41 13.88
C ASN A 340 -4.71 -3.80 15.32
N ASN A 341 -3.84 -4.79 15.50
CA ASN A 341 -3.44 -5.31 16.81
C ASN A 341 -2.82 -4.26 17.76
N PHE A 342 -2.63 -3.03 17.31
CA PHE A 342 -2.14 -1.90 18.11
C PHE A 342 -3.03 -1.62 19.33
N TYR A 343 -4.31 -1.96 19.25
CA TYR A 343 -5.30 -1.67 20.28
C TYR A 343 -5.75 -2.89 21.07
N ASN A 344 -5.39 -4.11 20.67
CA ASN A 344 -5.73 -5.32 21.39
C ASN A 344 -4.74 -5.54 22.54
N LYS A 345 -5.16 -5.22 23.76
CA LYS A 345 -4.43 -5.64 24.96
C LYS A 345 -4.41 -7.16 25.00
N GLY A 346 -3.23 -7.77 24.89
CA GLY A 346 -3.02 -9.21 25.04
C GLY A 346 -2.77 -10.01 23.76
N VAL A 347 -2.95 -9.44 22.59
CA VAL A 347 -2.41 -10.05 21.37
C VAL A 347 -0.90 -9.82 21.37
N LYS A 348 -0.15 -10.89 21.59
CA LYS A 348 1.29 -10.87 21.32
C LYS A 348 1.43 -10.46 19.85
N HIS A 349 2.02 -9.32 19.61
CA HIS A 349 2.32 -8.89 18.26
C HIS A 349 3.11 -10.02 17.59
N LYS A 350 2.75 -10.36 16.36
CA LYS A 350 3.54 -11.26 15.50
C LYS A 350 5.02 -10.83 15.39
N TRP A 351 5.35 -9.62 15.80
CA TRP A 351 6.73 -9.13 16.01
C TRP A 351 7.60 -10.03 16.88
N ALA A 352 7.00 -10.74 17.86
CA ALA A 352 7.73 -11.71 18.69
C ALA A 352 8.11 -12.98 17.93
N GLU A 353 7.43 -13.27 16.82
CA GLU A 353 7.69 -14.41 15.94
C GLU A 353 8.81 -14.11 14.92
N TYR A 354 9.18 -12.84 14.75
CA TYR A 354 10.28 -12.39 13.87
C TYR A 354 11.62 -12.14 14.60
N LYS A 355 11.76 -12.68 15.80
CA LYS A 355 13.02 -12.67 16.55
C LYS A 355 13.94 -13.81 16.12
#